data_7e133ae558a958d8b9a03fe650f06861
#
_entry.id   7e133ae558a958d8b9a03fe650f06861
#
_cell.length_a   1.000
_cell.length_b   1.000
_cell.length_c   1.000
_cell.angle_alpha   90.00
_cell.angle_beta   90.00
_cell.angle_gamma   90.00
#
_symmetry.space_group_name_H-M   'P 1'
#
loop_
_entity.id
_entity.type
_entity.pdbx_description
1 polymer ?
#
loop_
_entity_poly.entity_id
_entity_poly.type
_entity_poly.pdbx_seq_one_letter_code
_entity_poly.pdbx_strand_id
1 'polypeptide(L)'
;MATKPTSLLDEMLVAWAYTRDGVVAEVKNLPESALDFKPHPAMRSTRELVQHIIESSLLMSGELPRPDGDFQRKSYPALLKEHAPGGVTRYRTKAELIAALKATHADGAKRFRAVGEIAMLQAIRQFDGEPAPRLTWMHHGIAHEEYHRGQLALYARLVGRVPALTQLIQGG
;
A
#
# COMPACT_ATOMS: atom_id res chain seq x y z
N MET A 1 -10.79 -14.13 -18.44
CA MET A 1 -11.91 -13.69 -17.61
C MET A 1 -11.45 -13.70 -16.15
N ALA A 2 -11.61 -12.62 -15.40
CA ALA A 2 -11.37 -12.65 -13.96
C ALA A 2 -12.41 -13.59 -13.33
N THR A 3 -11.97 -14.57 -12.54
CA THR A 3 -12.88 -15.43 -11.77
C THR A 3 -13.62 -14.57 -10.76
N LYS A 4 -14.94 -14.77 -10.64
CA LYS A 4 -15.74 -14.05 -9.64
C LYS A 4 -15.20 -14.36 -8.25
N PRO A 5 -14.97 -13.35 -7.39
CA PRO A 5 -14.60 -13.58 -6.00
C PRO A 5 -15.60 -14.49 -5.28
N THR A 6 -15.12 -15.37 -4.44
CA THR A 6 -15.95 -16.36 -3.73
C THR A 6 -15.98 -16.15 -2.22
N SER A 7 -15.14 -15.23 -1.69
CA SER A 7 -15.02 -14.95 -0.27
C SER A 7 -14.81 -13.46 0.00
N LEU A 8 -15.00 -13.03 1.26
CA LEU A 8 -14.69 -11.67 1.69
C LEU A 8 -13.19 -11.33 1.51
N LEU A 9 -12.33 -12.31 1.73
CA LEU A 9 -10.89 -12.13 1.50
C LEU A 9 -10.60 -11.90 0.01
N ASP A 10 -11.26 -12.62 -0.90
CA ASP A 10 -11.09 -12.42 -2.34
C ASP A 10 -11.55 -11.01 -2.75
N GLU A 11 -12.69 -10.53 -2.23
CA GLU A 11 -13.17 -9.16 -2.49
C GLU A 11 -12.17 -8.12 -1.99
N MET A 12 -11.60 -8.31 -0.80
CA MET A 12 -10.57 -7.42 -0.25
C MET A 12 -9.28 -7.43 -1.10
N LEU A 13 -8.90 -8.58 -1.63
CA LEU A 13 -7.73 -8.70 -2.51
C LEU A 13 -7.98 -8.03 -3.86
N VAL A 14 -9.20 -8.09 -4.39
CA VAL A 14 -9.61 -7.34 -5.60
C VAL A 14 -9.56 -5.84 -5.33
N ALA A 15 -10.10 -5.37 -4.20
CA ALA A 15 -10.04 -3.96 -3.82
C ALA A 15 -8.59 -3.47 -3.66
N TRP A 16 -7.72 -4.27 -3.03
CA TRP A 16 -6.31 -3.92 -2.90
C TRP A 16 -5.59 -3.86 -4.26
N ALA A 17 -5.88 -4.80 -5.16
CA ALA A 17 -5.33 -4.77 -6.51
C ALA A 17 -5.72 -3.49 -7.26
N TYR A 18 -7.00 -3.10 -7.22
CA TYR A 18 -7.49 -1.86 -7.81
C TYR A 18 -6.77 -0.63 -7.25
N THR A 19 -6.65 -0.54 -5.93
CA THR A 19 -5.95 0.54 -5.25
C THR A 19 -4.48 0.61 -5.67
N ARG A 20 -3.79 -0.54 -5.65
CA ARG A 20 -2.37 -0.64 -6.03
C ARG A 20 -2.13 -0.27 -7.49
N ASP A 21 -2.98 -0.72 -8.39
CA ASP A 21 -2.89 -0.35 -9.81
C ASP A 21 -3.10 1.16 -10.00
N GLY A 22 -3.99 1.75 -9.23
CA GLY A 22 -4.19 3.20 -9.19
C GLY A 22 -2.96 3.96 -8.69
N VAL A 23 -2.31 3.51 -7.61
CA VAL A 23 -1.05 4.08 -7.13
C VAL A 23 0.05 3.98 -8.19
N VAL A 24 0.19 2.81 -8.82
CA VAL A 24 1.17 2.60 -9.90
C VAL A 24 0.89 3.52 -11.09
N ALA A 25 -0.39 3.72 -11.45
CA ALA A 25 -0.77 4.61 -12.54
C ALA A 25 -0.40 6.07 -12.23
N GLU A 26 -0.66 6.55 -11.01
CA GLU A 26 -0.25 7.91 -10.60
C GLU A 26 1.28 8.08 -10.62
N VAL A 27 2.05 7.10 -10.13
CA VAL A 27 3.51 7.14 -10.18
C VAL A 27 4.03 7.14 -11.63
N LYS A 28 3.43 6.37 -12.52
CA LYS A 28 3.76 6.38 -13.96
C LYS A 28 3.49 7.73 -14.60
N ASN A 29 2.38 8.36 -14.25
CA ASN A 29 1.95 9.65 -14.78
C ASN A 29 2.87 10.80 -14.38
N LEU A 30 3.48 10.76 -13.20
CA LEU A 30 4.41 11.77 -12.73
C LEU A 30 5.73 11.72 -13.51
N PRO A 31 6.33 12.86 -13.93
CA PRO A 31 7.65 12.85 -14.55
C PRO A 31 8.75 12.46 -13.55
N GLU A 32 9.86 11.91 -14.04
CA GLU A 32 11.01 11.53 -13.20
C GLU A 32 11.52 12.72 -12.35
N SER A 33 11.54 13.92 -12.94
CA SER A 33 11.94 15.15 -12.26
C SER A 33 11.03 15.55 -11.08
N ALA A 34 9.83 14.97 -10.97
CA ALA A 34 8.93 15.24 -9.87
C ALA A 34 9.12 14.28 -8.66
N LEU A 35 10.07 13.34 -8.72
CA LEU A 35 10.30 12.42 -7.60
C LEU A 35 10.71 13.13 -6.30
N ASP A 36 11.46 14.21 -6.41
CA ASP A 36 11.89 15.00 -5.25
C ASP A 36 10.99 16.22 -4.97
N PHE A 37 9.89 16.37 -5.73
CA PHE A 37 8.92 17.43 -5.52
C PHE A 37 8.24 17.30 -4.16
N LYS A 38 8.24 18.39 -3.38
CA LYS A 38 7.54 18.56 -2.10
C LYS A 38 6.62 19.76 -2.21
N PRO A 39 5.29 19.60 -2.09
CA PRO A 39 4.38 20.76 -2.07
C PRO A 39 4.65 21.74 -0.92
N HIS A 40 5.17 21.24 0.19
CA HIS A 40 5.57 22.01 1.37
C HIS A 40 6.76 21.34 2.05
N PRO A 41 7.71 22.08 2.67
CA PRO A 41 8.88 21.50 3.33
C PRO A 41 8.55 20.42 4.40
N ALA A 42 7.44 20.55 5.10
CA ALA A 42 6.99 19.56 6.09
C ALA A 42 6.31 18.31 5.48
N MET A 43 6.08 18.28 4.17
CA MET A 43 5.44 17.15 3.50
C MET A 43 6.50 16.17 2.95
N ARG A 44 6.08 14.92 2.73
CA ARG A 44 6.89 13.95 2.00
C ARG A 44 7.05 14.39 0.54
N SER A 45 8.23 14.11 -0.05
CA SER A 45 8.37 14.18 -1.50
C SER A 45 7.56 13.06 -2.16
N THR A 46 7.36 13.13 -3.47
CA THR A 46 6.73 12.05 -4.24
C THR A 46 7.41 10.70 -3.96
N ARG A 47 8.75 10.66 -3.99
CA ARG A 47 9.53 9.45 -3.70
C ARG A 47 9.27 8.94 -2.29
N GLU A 48 9.40 9.80 -1.29
CA GLU A 48 9.17 9.46 0.12
C GLU A 48 7.74 8.99 0.37
N LEU A 49 6.76 9.54 -0.34
CA LEU A 49 5.35 9.13 -0.24
C LEU A 49 5.16 7.72 -0.80
N VAL A 50 5.73 7.42 -1.97
CA VAL A 50 5.66 6.07 -2.56
C VAL A 50 6.41 5.05 -1.71
N GLN A 51 7.57 5.40 -1.18
CA GLN A 51 8.32 4.57 -0.24
C GLN A 51 7.50 4.26 1.02
N HIS A 52 6.77 5.24 1.55
CA HIS A 52 5.87 5.04 2.69
C HIS A 52 4.71 4.09 2.37
N ILE A 53 4.12 4.16 1.18
CA ILE A 53 3.10 3.19 0.73
C ILE A 53 3.69 1.77 0.69
N ILE A 54 4.89 1.60 0.15
CA ILE A 54 5.57 0.30 0.08
C ILE A 54 5.83 -0.23 1.49
N GLU A 55 6.34 0.60 2.40
CA GLU A 55 6.65 0.23 3.78
C GLU A 55 5.41 -0.19 4.56
N SER A 56 4.33 0.58 4.48
CA SER A 56 3.05 0.28 5.13
C SER A 56 2.45 -1.03 4.59
N SER A 57 2.56 -1.26 3.29
CA SER A 57 2.11 -2.49 2.64
C SER A 57 2.92 -3.72 3.12
N LEU A 58 4.24 -3.60 3.25
CA LEU A 58 5.09 -4.64 3.80
C LEU A 58 4.75 -4.96 5.25
N LEU A 59 4.49 -3.93 6.07
CA LEU A 59 4.05 -4.11 7.45
C LEU A 59 2.71 -4.84 7.51
N MET A 60 1.71 -4.39 6.76
CA MET A 60 0.38 -5.00 6.71
C MET A 60 0.45 -6.46 6.27
N SER A 61 1.09 -6.72 5.12
CA SER A 61 1.18 -8.07 4.55
C SER A 61 2.18 -8.97 5.26
N GLY A 62 3.01 -8.43 6.11
CA GLY A 62 3.94 -9.16 6.96
C GLY A 62 3.32 -9.54 8.31
N GLU A 63 2.59 -8.61 8.96
CA GLU A 63 2.08 -8.81 10.31
C GLU A 63 0.72 -9.52 10.33
N LEU A 64 -0.23 -9.13 9.48
CA LEU A 64 -1.59 -9.68 9.51
C LEU A 64 -1.66 -11.20 9.22
N PRO A 65 -0.85 -11.80 8.31
CA PRO A 65 -0.90 -13.24 8.06
C PRO A 65 -0.23 -14.08 9.15
N ARG A 66 0.51 -13.49 10.08
CA ARG A 66 1.23 -14.26 11.10
C ARG A 66 0.26 -14.89 12.11
N PRO A 67 0.47 -16.14 12.54
CA PRO A 67 -0.32 -16.76 13.62
C PRO A 67 -0.25 -15.97 14.93
N ASP A 68 0.95 -15.42 15.24
CA ASP A 68 1.26 -14.60 16.42
C ASP A 68 1.24 -13.10 16.12
N GLY A 69 0.56 -12.68 15.05
CA GLY A 69 0.47 -11.29 14.63
C GLY A 69 -0.14 -10.41 15.71
N ASP A 70 0.52 -9.29 16.02
CA ASP A 70 0.13 -8.34 17.04
C ASP A 70 0.88 -7.03 16.81
N PHE A 71 0.15 -5.93 16.57
CA PHE A 71 0.78 -4.63 16.34
C PHE A 71 1.45 -4.04 17.59
N GLN A 72 1.24 -4.63 18.77
CA GLN A 72 1.90 -4.24 20.01
C GLN A 72 2.97 -5.25 20.48
N ARG A 73 3.24 -6.33 19.73
CA ARG A 73 4.29 -7.29 20.09
C ARG A 73 5.71 -6.70 20.07
N LYS A 74 5.89 -5.60 19.31
CA LYS A 74 7.14 -4.83 19.21
C LYS A 74 6.82 -3.36 19.03
N SER A 75 7.79 -2.48 19.24
CA SER A 75 7.64 -1.06 18.87
C SER A 75 7.44 -0.91 17.36
N TYR A 76 6.71 0.12 16.92
CA TYR A 76 6.45 0.39 15.52
C TYR A 76 7.73 0.39 14.64
N PRO A 77 8.84 1.08 15.04
CA PRO A 77 10.08 1.01 14.25
C PRO A 77 10.68 -0.41 14.15
N ALA A 78 10.50 -1.23 15.19
CA ALA A 78 11.00 -2.61 15.17
C ALA A 78 10.17 -3.51 14.25
N LEU A 79 8.84 -3.30 14.18
CA LEU A 79 7.97 -3.96 13.22
C LEU A 79 8.32 -3.58 11.78
N LEU A 80 8.53 -2.28 11.51
CA LEU A 80 8.98 -1.83 10.18
C LEU A 80 10.31 -2.47 9.77
N LYS A 81 11.29 -2.49 10.67
CA LYS A 81 12.59 -3.13 10.40
C LYS A 81 12.46 -4.63 10.10
N GLU A 82 11.55 -5.31 10.79
CA GLU A 82 11.30 -6.76 10.59
C GLU A 82 10.68 -7.04 9.23
N HIS A 83 9.63 -6.27 8.86
CA HIS A 83 8.86 -6.52 7.64
C HIS A 83 9.45 -5.87 6.39
N ALA A 84 10.28 -4.84 6.55
CA ALA A 84 11.00 -4.15 5.48
C ALA A 84 12.53 -4.22 5.68
N PRO A 85 13.15 -5.42 5.72
CA PRO A 85 14.58 -5.54 5.94
C PRO A 85 15.35 -4.83 4.82
N GLY A 86 16.35 -4.03 5.22
CA GLY A 86 17.10 -3.17 4.30
C GLY A 86 16.42 -1.85 3.94
N GLY A 87 15.23 -1.59 4.50
CA GLY A 87 14.49 -0.34 4.34
C GLY A 87 13.96 -0.11 2.92
N VAL A 88 13.11 0.89 2.78
CA VAL A 88 12.47 1.26 1.50
C VAL A 88 13.22 2.37 0.76
N THR A 89 14.14 3.07 1.44
CA THR A 89 14.93 4.18 0.88
C THR A 89 15.91 3.73 -0.22
N ARG A 90 16.11 2.41 -0.37
CA ARG A 90 16.87 1.83 -1.48
C ARG A 90 16.19 2.00 -2.85
N TYR A 91 14.88 2.16 -2.89
CA TYR A 91 14.14 2.40 -4.13
C TYR A 91 14.19 3.88 -4.49
N ARG A 92 15.06 4.27 -5.42
CA ARG A 92 15.38 5.67 -5.71
C ARG A 92 14.82 6.16 -7.03
N THR A 93 14.73 5.32 -8.05
CA THR A 93 14.22 5.65 -9.37
C THR A 93 12.73 5.32 -9.48
N LYS A 94 12.02 5.94 -10.42
CA LYS A 94 10.61 5.62 -10.70
C LYS A 94 10.41 4.16 -11.08
N ALA A 95 11.33 3.60 -11.84
CA ALA A 95 11.28 2.19 -12.25
C ALA A 95 11.37 1.25 -11.02
N GLU A 96 12.31 1.51 -10.10
CA GLU A 96 12.45 0.73 -8.86
C GLU A 96 11.22 0.85 -7.95
N LEU A 97 10.67 2.05 -7.80
CA LEU A 97 9.44 2.28 -7.03
C LEU A 97 8.25 1.51 -7.60
N ILE A 98 8.04 1.56 -8.91
CA ILE A 98 6.97 0.82 -9.59
C ILE A 98 7.17 -0.69 -9.45
N ALA A 99 8.39 -1.18 -9.63
CA ALA A 99 8.71 -2.60 -9.46
C ALA A 99 8.45 -3.05 -8.02
N ALA A 100 8.85 -2.27 -7.02
CA ALA A 100 8.63 -2.57 -5.61
C ALA A 100 7.13 -2.55 -5.25
N LEU A 101 6.35 -1.57 -5.73
CA LEU A 101 4.91 -1.53 -5.53
C LEU A 101 4.22 -2.80 -6.05
N LYS A 102 4.58 -3.26 -7.25
CA LYS A 102 4.01 -4.48 -7.84
C LYS A 102 4.44 -5.73 -7.09
N ALA A 103 5.74 -5.85 -6.78
CA ALA A 103 6.29 -7.02 -6.10
C ALA A 103 5.71 -7.19 -4.68
N THR A 104 5.64 -6.11 -3.90
CA THR A 104 5.08 -6.16 -2.53
C THR A 104 3.60 -6.49 -2.53
N HIS A 105 2.82 -6.00 -3.50
CA HIS A 105 1.43 -6.40 -3.65
C HIS A 105 1.29 -7.89 -3.99
N ALA A 106 2.02 -8.38 -4.99
CA ALA A 106 1.94 -9.77 -5.43
C ALA A 106 2.32 -10.75 -4.29
N ASP A 107 3.41 -10.44 -3.55
CA ASP A 107 3.85 -11.24 -2.41
C ASP A 107 2.83 -11.19 -1.25
N GLY A 108 2.36 -10.00 -0.91
CA GLY A 108 1.34 -9.82 0.12
C GLY A 108 0.03 -10.56 -0.19
N ALA A 109 -0.48 -10.44 -1.41
CA ALA A 109 -1.68 -11.17 -1.85
C ALA A 109 -1.49 -12.70 -1.78
N LYS A 110 -0.29 -13.19 -2.12
CA LYS A 110 0.05 -14.61 -1.95
C LYS A 110 0.00 -15.03 -0.48
N ARG A 111 0.56 -14.22 0.42
CA ARG A 111 0.56 -14.49 1.88
C ARG A 111 -0.86 -14.53 2.44
N PHE A 112 -1.71 -13.56 2.09
CA PHE A 112 -3.11 -13.51 2.54
C PHE A 112 -3.91 -14.73 2.05
N ARG A 113 -3.74 -15.14 0.77
CA ARG A 113 -4.37 -16.35 0.26
C ARG A 113 -3.87 -17.62 0.97
N ALA A 114 -2.60 -17.68 1.31
CA ALA A 114 -2.01 -18.85 1.98
C ALA A 114 -2.58 -19.09 3.38
N VAL A 115 -2.87 -18.03 4.15
CA VAL A 115 -3.47 -18.16 5.49
C VAL A 115 -4.98 -18.35 5.44
N GLY A 116 -5.63 -17.84 4.40
CA GLY A 116 -7.05 -18.01 4.14
C GLY A 116 -7.98 -17.12 4.97
N GLU A 117 -9.25 -17.13 4.57
CA GLU A 117 -10.27 -16.23 5.13
C GLU A 117 -10.50 -16.43 6.62
N ILE A 118 -10.57 -17.67 7.09
CA ILE A 118 -10.85 -17.97 8.50
C ILE A 118 -9.77 -17.36 9.41
N ALA A 119 -8.50 -17.45 9.03
CA ALA A 119 -7.42 -16.81 9.77
C ALA A 119 -7.52 -15.28 9.73
N MET A 120 -7.93 -14.72 8.59
CA MET A 120 -8.09 -13.27 8.43
C MET A 120 -9.33 -12.70 9.16
N LEU A 121 -10.28 -13.53 9.53
CA LEU A 121 -11.41 -13.15 10.39
C LEU A 121 -11.06 -13.20 11.89
N GLN A 122 -9.94 -13.81 12.27
CA GLN A 122 -9.50 -13.83 13.67
C GLN A 122 -9.02 -12.43 14.11
N ALA A 123 -9.17 -12.15 15.41
CA ALA A 123 -8.73 -10.90 15.99
C ALA A 123 -7.20 -10.79 16.02
N ILE A 124 -6.72 -9.57 15.88
CA ILE A 124 -5.35 -9.14 16.15
C ILE A 124 -5.42 -7.92 17.06
N ARG A 125 -4.46 -7.75 17.96
CA ARG A 125 -4.36 -6.55 18.78
C ARG A 125 -3.85 -5.39 17.93
N GLN A 126 -4.59 -4.28 17.97
CA GLN A 126 -4.34 -3.07 17.20
C GLN A 126 -3.26 -2.20 17.85
N PHE A 127 -2.91 -1.08 17.20
CA PHE A 127 -1.95 -0.11 17.73
C PHE A 127 -2.41 0.59 19.04
N ASP A 128 -3.73 0.72 19.25
CA ASP A 128 -4.33 1.24 20.48
C ASP A 128 -4.51 0.17 21.57
N GLY A 129 -4.21 -1.09 21.27
CA GLY A 129 -4.37 -2.23 22.16
C GLY A 129 -5.69 -2.98 22.05
N GLU A 130 -6.67 -2.41 21.36
CA GLU A 130 -7.99 -3.03 21.19
C GLU A 130 -7.95 -4.15 20.14
N PRO A 131 -8.73 -5.23 20.33
CA PRO A 131 -8.80 -6.31 19.34
C PRO A 131 -9.72 -5.94 18.17
N ALA A 132 -9.31 -6.30 16.95
CA ALA A 132 -10.21 -6.27 15.78
C ALA A 132 -9.82 -7.37 14.78
N PRO A 133 -10.74 -7.80 13.90
CA PRO A 133 -10.42 -8.76 12.85
C PRO A 133 -9.23 -8.30 11.99
N ARG A 134 -8.36 -9.22 11.60
CA ARG A 134 -7.24 -8.95 10.68
C ARG A 134 -7.73 -8.38 9.34
N LEU A 135 -8.90 -8.82 8.89
CA LEU A 135 -9.54 -8.34 7.67
C LEU A 135 -9.92 -6.84 7.78
N THR A 136 -10.36 -6.38 8.95
CA THR A 136 -10.59 -4.95 9.22
C THR A 136 -9.31 -4.14 9.06
N TRP A 137 -8.18 -4.66 9.57
CA TRP A 137 -6.88 -4.00 9.41
C TRP A 137 -6.35 -4.07 7.99
N MET A 138 -6.64 -5.11 7.24
CA MET A 138 -6.37 -5.15 5.80
C MET A 138 -7.14 -4.04 5.07
N HIS A 139 -8.42 -3.83 5.42
CA HIS A 139 -9.21 -2.72 4.89
C HIS A 139 -8.60 -1.35 5.24
N HIS A 140 -8.15 -1.15 6.50
CA HIS A 140 -7.46 0.08 6.89
C HIS A 140 -6.17 0.29 6.08
N GLY A 141 -5.41 -0.76 5.79
CA GLY A 141 -4.22 -0.68 4.95
C GLY A 141 -4.56 -0.28 3.51
N ILE A 142 -5.63 -0.79 2.94
CA ILE A 142 -6.13 -0.40 1.60
C ILE A 142 -6.59 1.07 1.60
N ALA A 143 -7.37 1.47 2.60
CA ALA A 143 -7.82 2.86 2.75
C ALA A 143 -6.64 3.85 2.93
N HIS A 144 -5.59 3.43 3.64
CA HIS A 144 -4.36 4.19 3.77
C HIS A 144 -3.63 4.37 2.42
N GLU A 145 -3.59 3.35 1.57
CA GLU A 145 -3.04 3.48 0.21
C GLU A 145 -3.89 4.42 -0.65
N GLU A 146 -5.24 4.34 -0.58
CA GLU A 146 -6.13 5.27 -1.30
C GLU A 146 -5.96 6.71 -0.82
N TYR A 147 -5.79 6.93 0.48
CA TYR A 147 -5.48 8.25 1.02
C TYR A 147 -4.20 8.83 0.39
N HIS A 148 -3.15 8.03 0.28
CA HIS A 148 -1.89 8.46 -0.34
C HIS A 148 -1.96 8.53 -1.87
N ARG A 149 -2.77 7.69 -2.52
CA ARG A 149 -3.09 7.83 -3.96
C ARG A 149 -3.71 9.19 -4.26
N GLY A 150 -4.64 9.65 -3.41
CA GLY A 150 -5.21 11.00 -3.50
C GLY A 150 -4.15 12.10 -3.40
N GLN A 151 -3.15 11.94 -2.52
CA GLN A 151 -2.02 12.87 -2.42
C GLN A 151 -1.14 12.85 -3.69
N LEU A 152 -0.85 11.68 -4.27
CA LEU A 152 -0.12 11.58 -5.55
C LEU A 152 -0.88 12.26 -6.69
N ALA A 153 -2.21 12.12 -6.73
CA ALA A 153 -3.06 12.82 -7.70
C ALA A 153 -3.02 14.33 -7.52
N LEU A 154 -2.95 14.82 -6.27
CA LEU A 154 -2.73 16.24 -5.98
C LEU A 154 -1.35 16.70 -6.47
N TYR A 155 -0.29 15.92 -6.19
CA TYR A 155 1.07 16.24 -6.65
C TYR A 155 1.13 16.28 -8.18
N ALA A 156 0.44 15.37 -8.87
CA ALA A 156 0.33 15.41 -10.33
C ALA A 156 -0.22 16.75 -10.81
N ARG A 157 -1.32 17.24 -10.22
CA ARG A 157 -1.88 18.57 -10.56
C ARG A 157 -0.90 19.71 -10.33
N LEU A 158 -0.20 19.69 -9.20
CA LEU A 158 0.76 20.74 -8.83
C LEU A 158 1.97 20.81 -9.77
N VAL A 159 2.31 19.69 -10.44
CA VAL A 159 3.36 19.66 -11.47
C VAL A 159 2.80 19.71 -12.89
N GLY A 160 1.55 20.16 -13.07
CA GLY A 160 0.95 20.39 -14.38
C GLY A 160 0.48 19.12 -15.12
N ARG A 161 0.23 18.03 -14.40
CA ARG A 161 -0.29 16.77 -14.98
C ARG A 161 -1.74 16.53 -14.62
N VAL A 162 -2.53 15.98 -15.54
CA VAL A 162 -3.86 15.46 -15.22
C VAL A 162 -3.68 14.12 -14.46
N PRO A 163 -4.33 13.90 -13.29
CA PRO A 163 -4.22 12.64 -12.56
C PRO A 163 -4.63 11.43 -13.39
N ALA A 164 -3.99 10.30 -13.14
CA ALA A 164 -4.18 9.08 -13.93
C ALA A 164 -5.64 8.58 -13.92
N LEU A 165 -6.31 8.62 -12.76
CA LEU A 165 -7.74 8.26 -12.68
C LEU A 165 -8.62 9.23 -13.47
N THR A 166 -8.32 10.51 -13.46
CA THR A 166 -9.06 11.52 -14.24
C THR A 166 -8.91 11.25 -15.74
N GLN A 167 -7.69 10.94 -16.21
CA GLN A 167 -7.44 10.55 -17.60
C GLN A 167 -8.27 9.32 -17.98
N LEU A 168 -8.25 8.28 -17.15
CA LEU A 168 -9.01 7.05 -17.39
C LEU A 168 -10.53 7.31 -17.54
N ILE A 169 -11.11 8.17 -16.68
CA ILE A 169 -12.55 8.48 -16.69
C ILE A 169 -12.93 9.35 -17.89
N GLN A 170 -12.06 10.26 -18.29
CA GLN A 170 -12.30 11.18 -19.41
C GLN A 170 -12.00 10.57 -20.79
N GLY A 171 -11.56 9.33 -20.86
CA GLY A 171 -11.29 8.63 -22.11
C GLY A 171 -9.89 8.87 -22.69
N GLY A 172 -8.93 9.31 -21.82
CA GLY A 172 -7.48 9.37 -22.08
C GLY A 172 -7.06 10.31 -23.17
#